data_70b27e6854c9ddffaf8b013c84ec415a
#
_entry.id   70b27e6854c9ddffaf8b013c84ec415a
#
_cell.length_a   1.000
_cell.length_b   1.000
_cell.length_c   1.000
_cell.angle_alpha   90.00
_cell.angle_beta   90.00
_cell.angle_gamma   90.00
#
_symmetry.space_group_name_H-M   'P 1'
#
loop_
_entity.id
_entity.type
_entity.pdbx_description
1 polymer ?
#
loop_
_entity_poly.entity_id
_entity_poly.type
_entity_poly.pdbx_seq_one_letter_code
_entity_poly.pdbx_strand_id
1 'polypeptide(L)'
;MNLIMKIAALGDSIIKGVLFNKEENGRIHYSLSDRNIVDRVANGLHGEVLNLGKMGCTIEAGERILERNLARLEGARYVLLCYGGNDSDYDWNAIANCPESEHYPKTPLRIFEKTYMRVVNKVREMGYIPVIMSLPPMDAQRYFDFFTSTFSDVQKSNVLEWLKGSVETIWAGHELYNDAVKRVANATDCVLVDCTTTLGDGKGYLCEDGIHPNLAGQSKIASIILRNI
;
A
#
# COMPACT_ATOMS: atom_id res chain seq x y z
N MET A 1 16.27 -30.61 -12.19
CA MET A 1 16.42 -29.15 -12.29
C MET A 1 15.49 -28.56 -11.22
N ASN A 2 16.02 -28.00 -10.14
CA ASN A 2 15.17 -27.25 -9.21
C ASN A 2 14.63 -26.02 -9.96
N LEU A 3 13.34 -26.01 -10.23
CA LEU A 3 12.68 -24.80 -10.76
C LEU A 3 12.86 -23.67 -9.73
N ILE A 4 13.58 -22.63 -10.13
CA ILE A 4 13.72 -21.43 -9.33
C ILE A 4 12.30 -20.80 -9.19
N MET A 5 11.84 -20.62 -7.96
CA MET A 5 10.51 -20.06 -7.71
C MET A 5 10.49 -18.60 -8.10
N LYS A 6 9.57 -18.19 -8.97
CA LYS A 6 9.37 -16.78 -9.32
C LYS A 6 8.13 -16.23 -8.64
N ILE A 7 8.24 -15.01 -8.10
CA ILE A 7 7.16 -14.24 -7.49
C ILE A 7 6.99 -12.95 -8.27
N ALA A 8 5.76 -12.61 -8.60
CA ALA A 8 5.42 -11.27 -9.06
C ALA A 8 4.76 -10.48 -7.91
N ALA A 9 4.97 -9.18 -7.88
CA ALA A 9 4.35 -8.30 -6.91
C ALA A 9 3.83 -7.03 -7.59
N LEU A 10 2.56 -6.74 -7.35
CA LEU A 10 1.87 -5.55 -7.82
C LEU A 10 1.37 -4.76 -6.60
N GLY A 11 1.52 -3.46 -6.65
CA GLY A 11 1.14 -2.59 -5.53
C GLY A 11 1.67 -1.18 -5.71
N ASP A 12 1.70 -0.49 -4.61
CA ASP A 12 2.10 0.90 -4.54
C ASP A 12 3.57 1.10 -4.08
N SER A 13 3.83 2.20 -3.38
CA SER A 13 5.13 2.54 -2.81
C SER A 13 5.64 1.51 -1.79
N ILE A 14 4.74 0.80 -1.10
CA ILE A 14 5.10 -0.22 -0.12
C ILE A 14 5.74 -1.42 -0.82
N ILE A 15 5.10 -1.92 -1.87
CA ILE A 15 5.65 -3.00 -2.71
C ILE A 15 6.91 -2.55 -3.43
N LYS A 16 6.95 -1.30 -3.89
CA LYS A 16 8.13 -0.73 -4.52
C LYS A 16 9.33 -0.66 -3.57
N GLY A 17 9.10 -0.65 -2.26
CA GLY A 17 10.13 -0.56 -1.24
C GLY A 17 10.59 0.87 -0.95
N VAL A 18 9.68 1.83 -1.07
CA VAL A 18 9.96 3.24 -0.78
C VAL A 18 10.25 3.43 0.70
N LEU A 19 11.29 4.22 0.99
CA LEU A 19 11.65 4.73 2.30
C LEU A 19 11.52 6.26 2.28
N PHE A 20 10.90 6.79 3.32
CA PHE A 20 10.88 8.22 3.58
C PHE A 20 12.11 8.61 4.39
N ASN A 21 12.82 9.64 3.95
CA ASN A 21 13.99 10.15 4.61
C ASN A 21 13.86 11.66 4.82
N LYS A 22 14.22 12.11 6.02
CA LYS A 22 14.30 13.52 6.37
C LYS A 22 15.72 13.81 6.84
N GLU A 23 16.41 14.73 6.16
CA GLU A 23 17.75 15.17 6.52
C GLU A 23 17.68 16.13 7.71
N GLU A 24 18.80 16.33 8.42
CA GLU A 24 18.90 17.27 9.54
C GLU A 24 18.54 18.72 9.15
N ASN A 25 18.78 19.10 7.89
CA ASN A 25 18.40 20.41 7.34
C ASN A 25 16.89 20.54 7.01
N GLY A 26 16.11 19.50 7.31
CA GLY A 26 14.66 19.42 7.03
C GLY A 26 14.29 19.00 5.60
N ARG A 27 15.27 18.73 4.72
CA ARG A 27 15.01 18.26 3.37
C ARG A 27 14.42 16.85 3.39
N ILE A 28 13.32 16.69 2.69
CA ILE A 28 12.63 15.41 2.53
C ILE A 28 12.99 14.80 1.18
N HIS A 29 13.31 13.52 1.16
CA HIS A 29 13.44 12.75 -0.06
C HIS A 29 13.01 11.30 0.13
N TYR A 30 12.55 10.69 -0.93
CA TYR A 30 12.27 9.27 -0.98
C TYR A 30 13.44 8.51 -1.59
N SER A 31 13.79 7.39 -1.00
CA SER A 31 14.75 6.44 -1.55
C SER A 31 14.09 5.08 -1.73
N LEU A 32 14.73 4.19 -2.46
CA LEU A 32 14.33 2.80 -2.55
C LEU A 32 15.20 1.96 -1.63
N SER A 33 14.57 1.07 -0.89
CA SER A 33 15.30 0.05 -0.12
C SER A 33 15.99 -0.91 -1.10
N ASP A 34 17.28 -1.13 -0.91
CA ASP A 34 18.06 -2.17 -1.60
C ASP A 34 17.69 -3.61 -1.14
N ARG A 35 16.91 -3.71 -0.08
CA ARG A 35 16.34 -4.94 0.50
C ARG A 35 14.87 -4.74 0.82
N ASN A 36 14.07 -4.40 -0.19
CA ASN A 36 12.64 -4.19 0.00
C ASN A 36 11.91 -5.49 0.36
N ILE A 37 10.60 -5.39 0.62
CA ILE A 37 9.76 -6.53 1.03
C ILE A 37 9.89 -7.69 0.05
N VAL A 38 9.79 -7.41 -1.25
CA VAL A 38 9.69 -8.43 -2.28
C VAL A 38 11.04 -9.11 -2.51
N ASP A 39 12.15 -8.35 -2.47
CA ASP A 39 13.50 -8.90 -2.55
C ASP A 39 13.81 -9.82 -1.35
N ARG A 40 13.36 -9.45 -0.15
CA ARG A 40 13.50 -10.30 1.05
C ARG A 40 12.72 -11.59 0.92
N VAL A 41 11.51 -11.55 0.37
CA VAL A 41 10.69 -12.73 0.12
C VAL A 41 11.35 -13.63 -0.92
N ALA A 42 11.80 -13.08 -2.05
CA ALA A 42 12.50 -13.84 -3.08
C ALA A 42 13.76 -14.51 -2.53
N ASN A 43 14.58 -13.79 -1.77
CA ASN A 43 15.78 -14.34 -1.13
C ASN A 43 15.43 -15.47 -0.14
N GLY A 44 14.38 -15.32 0.66
CA GLY A 44 13.94 -16.36 1.60
C GLY A 44 13.45 -17.63 0.93
N LEU A 45 12.95 -17.53 -0.29
CA LEU A 45 12.50 -18.66 -1.11
C LEU A 45 13.57 -19.19 -2.09
N HIS A 46 14.78 -18.62 -2.07
CA HIS A 46 15.82 -18.87 -3.08
C HIS A 46 15.30 -18.69 -4.52
N GLY A 47 14.44 -17.68 -4.71
CA GLY A 47 13.69 -17.44 -5.94
C GLY A 47 14.03 -16.13 -6.62
N GLU A 48 13.30 -15.83 -7.71
CA GLU A 48 13.35 -14.60 -8.46
C GLU A 48 12.11 -13.73 -8.18
N VAL A 49 12.24 -12.43 -8.34
CA VAL A 49 11.14 -11.48 -8.17
C VAL A 49 10.94 -10.59 -9.39
N LEU A 50 9.66 -10.39 -9.76
CA LEU A 50 9.22 -9.34 -10.65
C LEU A 50 8.48 -8.29 -9.82
N ASN A 51 9.15 -7.22 -9.43
CA ASN A 51 8.52 -6.11 -8.69
C ASN A 51 7.92 -5.11 -9.69
N LEU A 52 6.60 -5.02 -9.73
CA LEU A 52 5.81 -4.07 -10.52
C LEU A 52 5.17 -2.97 -9.65
N GLY A 53 5.62 -2.81 -8.41
CA GLY A 53 5.18 -1.75 -7.51
C GLY A 53 5.47 -0.36 -8.08
N LYS A 54 4.51 0.55 -7.95
CA LYS A 54 4.60 1.92 -8.44
C LYS A 54 4.13 2.91 -7.39
N MET A 55 4.95 3.90 -7.07
CA MET A 55 4.60 4.97 -6.11
C MET A 55 3.26 5.64 -6.50
N GLY A 56 2.39 5.85 -5.52
CA GLY A 56 1.08 6.48 -5.71
C GLY A 56 0.05 5.62 -6.46
N CYS A 57 0.30 4.30 -6.61
CA CYS A 57 -0.54 3.43 -7.42
C CYS A 57 -1.85 3.07 -6.70
N THR A 58 -2.97 3.37 -7.34
CA THR A 58 -4.31 2.88 -6.98
C THR A 58 -4.59 1.53 -7.60
N ILE A 59 -5.64 0.84 -7.15
CA ILE A 59 -6.05 -0.47 -7.69
C ILE A 59 -6.38 -0.40 -9.18
N GLU A 60 -7.03 0.68 -9.67
CA GLU A 60 -7.33 0.84 -11.09
C GLU A 60 -6.06 1.02 -11.93
N ALA A 61 -5.07 1.73 -11.40
CA ALA A 61 -3.75 1.82 -12.04
C ALA A 61 -3.04 0.47 -12.01
N GLY A 62 -3.19 -0.28 -10.92
CA GLY A 62 -2.68 -1.64 -10.75
C GLY A 62 -3.26 -2.62 -11.76
N GLU A 63 -4.57 -2.57 -12.01
CA GLU A 63 -5.24 -3.38 -13.04
C GLU A 63 -4.61 -3.15 -14.42
N ARG A 64 -4.41 -1.88 -14.80
CA ARG A 64 -3.72 -1.53 -16.06
C ARG A 64 -2.26 -1.98 -16.11
N ILE A 65 -1.55 -1.96 -14.97
CA ILE A 65 -0.17 -2.47 -14.88
C ILE A 65 -0.15 -3.98 -15.07
N LEU A 66 -1.06 -4.72 -14.43
CA LEU A 66 -1.22 -6.16 -14.63
C LEU A 66 -1.41 -6.48 -16.11
N GLU A 67 -2.39 -5.85 -16.77
CA GLU A 67 -2.71 -6.10 -18.18
C GLU A 67 -1.52 -5.88 -19.12
N ARG A 68 -0.74 -4.82 -18.89
CA ARG A 68 0.45 -4.50 -19.71
C ARG A 68 1.65 -5.43 -19.48
N ASN A 69 1.63 -6.20 -18.41
CA ASN A 69 2.76 -7.02 -17.99
C ASN A 69 2.44 -8.53 -17.95
N LEU A 70 1.32 -8.97 -18.53
CA LEU A 70 0.88 -10.36 -18.47
C LEU A 70 1.99 -11.34 -18.91
N ALA A 71 2.66 -11.08 -20.04
CA ALA A 71 3.75 -11.91 -20.52
C ALA A 71 4.95 -11.97 -19.55
N ARG A 72 5.18 -10.91 -18.77
CA ARG A 72 6.29 -10.86 -17.81
C ARG A 72 6.04 -11.72 -16.56
N LEU A 73 4.78 -12.06 -16.28
CA LEU A 73 4.41 -12.91 -15.16
C LEU A 73 4.73 -14.38 -15.43
N GLU A 74 5.05 -14.75 -16.67
CA GLU A 74 5.39 -16.14 -17.02
C GLU A 74 6.42 -16.74 -16.04
N GLY A 75 6.13 -17.94 -15.57
CA GLY A 75 6.92 -18.67 -14.57
C GLY A 75 6.67 -18.20 -13.12
N ALA A 76 5.85 -17.19 -12.86
CA ALA A 76 5.47 -16.84 -11.50
C ALA A 76 4.57 -17.92 -10.90
N ARG A 77 4.77 -18.25 -9.62
CA ARG A 77 3.85 -19.09 -8.85
C ARG A 77 2.86 -18.23 -8.06
N TYR A 78 3.37 -17.20 -7.41
CA TYR A 78 2.59 -16.28 -6.58
C TYR A 78 2.56 -14.88 -7.17
N VAL A 79 1.43 -14.20 -7.00
CA VAL A 79 1.29 -12.78 -7.31
C VAL A 79 0.84 -12.07 -6.05
N LEU A 80 1.75 -11.31 -5.44
CA LEU A 80 1.46 -10.46 -4.28
C LEU A 80 0.72 -9.20 -4.73
N LEU A 81 -0.37 -8.87 -4.03
CA LEU A 81 -1.22 -7.71 -4.31
C LEU A 81 -1.32 -6.85 -3.06
N CYS A 82 -0.94 -5.56 -3.15
CA CYS A 82 -1.00 -4.60 -2.05
C CYS A 82 -1.54 -3.26 -2.56
N TYR A 83 -2.82 -3.00 -2.33
CA TYR A 83 -3.53 -1.79 -2.74
C TYR A 83 -4.51 -1.36 -1.65
N GLY A 84 -4.83 -0.07 -1.61
CA GLY A 84 -5.83 0.50 -0.71
C GLY A 84 -5.37 1.79 -0.03
N GLY A 85 -4.09 1.91 0.33
CA GLY A 85 -3.57 3.12 0.97
C GLY A 85 -3.71 4.36 0.08
N ASN A 86 -3.32 4.26 -1.20
CA ASN A 86 -3.52 5.36 -2.13
C ASN A 86 -4.98 5.51 -2.57
N ASP A 87 -5.74 4.43 -2.56
CA ASP A 87 -7.16 4.46 -2.95
C ASP A 87 -8.01 5.22 -1.93
N SER A 88 -7.70 5.06 -0.63
CA SER A 88 -8.37 5.75 0.47
C SER A 88 -7.97 7.21 0.63
N ASP A 89 -6.88 7.63 -0.01
CA ASP A 89 -6.30 8.96 0.12
C ASP A 89 -7.05 10.00 -0.72
N TYR A 90 -6.89 11.27 -0.38
CA TYR A 90 -7.57 12.41 -0.98
C TYR A 90 -6.62 13.36 -1.70
N ASP A 91 -7.16 14.31 -2.44
CA ASP A 91 -6.44 15.51 -2.87
C ASP A 91 -6.45 16.55 -1.75
N TRP A 92 -5.46 16.45 -0.86
CA TRP A 92 -5.34 17.35 0.29
C TRP A 92 -5.15 18.82 -0.10
N ASN A 93 -4.55 19.10 -1.26
CA ASN A 93 -4.44 20.47 -1.77
C ASN A 93 -5.81 21.03 -2.17
N ALA A 94 -6.65 20.22 -2.80
CA ALA A 94 -8.01 20.65 -3.14
C ALA A 94 -8.83 20.92 -1.88
N ILE A 95 -8.76 20.04 -0.88
CA ILE A 95 -9.43 20.23 0.41
C ILE A 95 -8.93 21.49 1.12
N ALA A 96 -7.61 21.69 1.16
CA ALA A 96 -7.00 22.86 1.82
C ALA A 96 -7.43 24.21 1.21
N ASN A 97 -7.73 24.23 -0.09
CA ASN A 97 -8.11 25.44 -0.80
C ASN A 97 -9.63 25.65 -0.90
N CYS A 98 -10.43 24.57 -0.87
CA CYS A 98 -11.89 24.62 -1.03
C CYS A 98 -12.56 23.57 -0.12
N PRO A 99 -12.47 23.70 1.22
CA PRO A 99 -12.95 22.67 2.16
C PRO A 99 -14.47 22.45 2.12
N GLU A 100 -15.22 23.43 1.66
CA GLU A 100 -16.68 23.39 1.50
C GLU A 100 -17.17 22.61 0.29
N SER A 101 -16.25 22.27 -0.63
CA SER A 101 -16.58 21.47 -1.81
C SER A 101 -16.71 19.98 -1.46
N GLU A 102 -17.36 19.23 -2.34
CA GLU A 102 -17.37 17.77 -2.22
C GLU A 102 -16.01 17.17 -2.59
N HIS A 103 -15.45 16.38 -1.70
CA HIS A 103 -14.19 15.68 -1.90
C HIS A 103 -14.38 14.18 -1.74
N TYR A 104 -13.82 13.43 -2.65
CA TYR A 104 -13.91 11.96 -2.68
C TYR A 104 -12.52 11.35 -2.58
N PRO A 105 -12.40 10.13 -2.01
CA PRO A 105 -11.14 9.40 -2.07
C PRO A 105 -10.75 9.10 -3.51
N LYS A 106 -9.47 8.93 -3.78
CA LYS A 106 -8.93 8.71 -5.15
C LYS A 106 -9.62 7.55 -5.88
N THR A 107 -10.04 6.52 -5.15
CA THR A 107 -10.88 5.44 -5.70
C THR A 107 -12.05 5.22 -4.73
N PRO A 108 -13.31 5.52 -5.10
CA PRO A 108 -14.45 5.26 -4.23
C PRO A 108 -14.52 3.79 -3.80
N LEU A 109 -14.84 3.53 -2.53
CA LEU A 109 -14.74 2.22 -1.88
C LEU A 109 -15.41 1.09 -2.69
N ARG A 110 -16.60 1.34 -3.24
CA ARG A 110 -17.33 0.36 -4.06
C ARG A 110 -16.59 0.02 -5.37
N ILE A 111 -15.92 1.01 -5.98
CA ILE A 111 -15.11 0.82 -7.18
C ILE A 111 -13.85 0.04 -6.82
N PHE A 112 -13.21 0.41 -5.70
CA PHE A 112 -12.05 -0.29 -5.16
C PHE A 112 -12.30 -1.79 -4.99
N GLU A 113 -13.34 -2.18 -4.24
CA GLU A 113 -13.65 -3.59 -4.00
C GLU A 113 -13.90 -4.36 -5.30
N LYS A 114 -14.73 -3.80 -6.20
CA LYS A 114 -15.04 -4.44 -7.49
C LYS A 114 -13.79 -4.63 -8.35
N THR A 115 -12.93 -3.62 -8.42
CA THR A 115 -11.71 -3.67 -9.22
C THR A 115 -10.73 -4.66 -8.61
N TYR A 116 -10.60 -4.67 -7.28
CA TYR A 116 -9.71 -5.61 -6.61
C TYR A 116 -10.13 -7.07 -6.87
N MET A 117 -11.43 -7.38 -6.77
CA MET A 117 -11.95 -8.71 -7.11
C MET A 117 -11.63 -9.10 -8.57
N ARG A 118 -11.76 -8.14 -9.53
CA ARG A 118 -11.39 -8.40 -10.94
C ARG A 118 -9.90 -8.72 -11.08
N VAL A 119 -9.03 -7.96 -10.42
CA VAL A 119 -7.58 -8.18 -10.44
C VAL A 119 -7.25 -9.56 -9.88
N VAL A 120 -7.81 -9.95 -8.75
CA VAL A 120 -7.62 -11.26 -8.13
C VAL A 120 -8.08 -12.39 -9.07
N ASN A 121 -9.27 -12.28 -9.62
CA ASN A 121 -9.81 -13.29 -10.54
C ASN A 121 -8.95 -13.40 -11.80
N LYS A 122 -8.51 -12.28 -12.36
CA LYS A 122 -7.61 -12.25 -13.51
C LYS A 122 -6.29 -12.98 -13.24
N VAL A 123 -5.68 -12.74 -12.08
CA VAL A 123 -4.45 -13.44 -11.66
C VAL A 123 -4.69 -14.94 -11.58
N ARG A 124 -5.85 -15.36 -11.03
CA ARG A 124 -6.21 -16.76 -10.88
C ARG A 124 -6.51 -17.44 -12.22
N GLU A 125 -7.25 -16.78 -13.11
CA GLU A 125 -7.54 -17.25 -14.47
C GLU A 125 -6.28 -17.51 -15.29
N MET A 126 -5.21 -16.77 -15.00
CA MET A 126 -3.89 -16.98 -15.61
C MET A 126 -3.10 -18.16 -15.00
N GLY A 127 -3.66 -18.86 -14.00
CA GLY A 127 -3.02 -19.98 -13.34
C GLY A 127 -2.06 -19.62 -12.21
N TYR A 128 -2.02 -18.35 -11.78
CA TYR A 128 -1.19 -17.91 -10.66
C TYR A 128 -1.96 -17.92 -9.34
N ILE A 129 -1.25 -17.99 -8.23
CA ILE A 129 -1.83 -17.92 -6.88
C ILE A 129 -1.79 -16.47 -6.41
N PRO A 130 -2.94 -15.77 -6.32
CA PRO A 130 -2.99 -14.43 -5.76
C PRO A 130 -2.81 -14.48 -4.24
N VAL A 131 -2.00 -13.59 -3.71
CA VAL A 131 -1.76 -13.38 -2.27
C VAL A 131 -2.04 -11.91 -1.98
N ILE A 132 -3.04 -11.64 -1.15
CA ILE A 132 -3.45 -10.29 -0.79
C ILE A 132 -2.75 -9.88 0.51
N MET A 133 -2.24 -8.68 0.56
CA MET A 133 -1.71 -8.06 1.77
C MET A 133 -2.75 -7.08 2.33
N SER A 134 -3.05 -7.18 3.64
CA SER A 134 -3.77 -6.12 4.33
C SER A 134 -2.90 -4.86 4.40
N LEU A 135 -3.53 -3.71 4.63
CA LEU A 135 -2.78 -2.46 4.71
C LEU A 135 -1.89 -2.46 5.97
N PRO A 136 -0.64 -2.00 5.89
CA PRO A 136 0.11 -1.66 7.08
C PRO A 136 -0.64 -0.62 7.93
N PRO A 137 -0.43 -0.58 9.25
CA PRO A 137 -0.99 0.49 10.07
C PRO A 137 -0.48 1.86 9.60
N MET A 138 -1.24 2.90 9.91
CA MET A 138 -0.80 4.28 9.70
C MET A 138 -0.83 5.07 10.99
N ASP A 139 0.05 6.07 11.11
CA ASP A 139 0.03 7.08 12.15
C ASP A 139 -0.61 8.36 11.54
N ALA A 140 -1.88 8.58 11.84
CA ALA A 140 -2.65 9.66 11.23
C ALA A 140 -2.09 11.05 11.55
N GLN A 141 -1.55 11.26 12.76
CA GLN A 141 -0.95 12.53 13.14
C GLN A 141 0.33 12.80 12.36
N ARG A 142 1.24 11.83 12.28
CA ARG A 142 2.47 11.99 11.49
C ARG A 142 2.16 12.18 10.01
N TYR A 143 1.19 11.46 9.49
CA TYR A 143 0.76 11.62 8.10
C TYR A 143 0.17 13.02 7.84
N PHE A 144 -0.69 13.50 8.74
CA PHE A 144 -1.23 14.87 8.68
C PHE A 144 -0.10 15.90 8.71
N ASP A 145 0.83 15.82 9.66
CA ASP A 145 1.96 16.73 9.78
C ASP A 145 2.85 16.71 8.54
N PHE A 146 3.02 15.53 7.95
CA PHE A 146 3.79 15.34 6.71
C PHE A 146 3.16 16.05 5.52
N PHE A 147 1.92 15.73 5.15
CA PHE A 147 1.34 16.30 3.92
C PHE A 147 0.98 17.78 4.08
N THR A 148 0.75 18.25 5.31
CA THR A 148 0.50 19.67 5.56
C THR A 148 1.77 20.49 5.81
N SER A 149 2.95 19.88 5.75
CA SER A 149 4.24 20.54 6.13
C SER A 149 4.52 21.83 5.34
N THR A 150 4.00 21.94 4.13
CA THR A 150 4.15 23.13 3.26
C THR A 150 2.89 24.00 3.22
N PHE A 151 1.85 23.64 3.95
CA PHE A 151 0.59 24.39 3.98
C PHE A 151 0.69 25.61 4.91
N SER A 152 -0.01 26.68 4.56
CA SER A 152 -0.23 27.81 5.47
C SER A 152 -1.12 27.39 6.64
N ASP A 153 -1.13 28.19 7.72
CA ASP A 153 -1.98 27.91 8.88
C ASP A 153 -3.47 27.87 8.52
N VAL A 154 -3.90 28.72 7.58
CA VAL A 154 -5.28 28.72 7.07
C VAL A 154 -5.59 27.42 6.35
N GLN A 155 -4.70 26.96 5.47
CA GLN A 155 -4.88 25.69 4.75
C GLN A 155 -4.91 24.48 5.69
N LYS A 156 -4.06 24.46 6.73
CA LYS A 156 -4.09 23.43 7.76
C LYS A 156 -5.41 23.44 8.53
N SER A 157 -5.89 24.64 8.89
CA SER A 157 -7.18 24.81 9.57
C SER A 157 -8.33 24.30 8.71
N ASN A 158 -8.34 24.62 7.40
CA ASN A 158 -9.34 24.14 6.46
C ASN A 158 -9.38 22.62 6.38
N VAL A 159 -8.21 21.96 6.29
CA VAL A 159 -8.13 20.50 6.27
C VAL A 159 -8.65 19.91 7.58
N LEU A 160 -8.26 20.49 8.72
CA LEU A 160 -8.69 20.00 10.03
C LEU A 160 -10.21 20.18 10.22
N GLU A 161 -10.77 21.29 9.76
CA GLU A 161 -12.23 21.51 9.78
C GLU A 161 -12.95 20.48 8.91
N TRP A 162 -12.46 20.22 7.69
CA TRP A 162 -13.01 19.18 6.82
C TRP A 162 -12.95 17.78 7.47
N LEU A 163 -11.87 17.50 8.22
CA LEU A 163 -11.71 16.30 9.06
C LEU A 163 -12.55 16.32 10.34
N LYS A 164 -13.46 17.30 10.51
CA LYS A 164 -14.31 17.47 11.71
C LYS A 164 -13.50 17.63 13.00
N GLY A 165 -12.36 18.29 12.91
CA GLY A 165 -11.48 18.59 14.03
C GLY A 165 -10.61 17.42 14.52
N SER A 166 -10.58 16.28 13.81
CA SER A 166 -9.81 15.13 14.24
C SER A 166 -9.05 14.46 13.08
N VAL A 167 -7.74 14.33 13.22
CA VAL A 167 -6.89 13.57 12.28
C VAL A 167 -7.22 12.07 12.27
N GLU A 168 -7.86 11.56 13.29
CA GLU A 168 -8.32 10.16 13.36
C GLU A 168 -9.32 9.82 12.25
N THR A 169 -9.96 10.83 11.66
CA THR A 169 -10.81 10.66 10.47
C THR A 169 -10.02 10.09 9.29
N ILE A 170 -8.73 10.42 9.17
CA ILE A 170 -7.82 9.87 8.14
C ILE A 170 -7.61 8.38 8.39
N TRP A 171 -7.28 8.02 9.65
CA TRP A 171 -7.11 6.62 10.05
C TRP A 171 -8.40 5.82 9.83
N ALA A 172 -9.56 6.35 10.22
CA ALA A 172 -10.84 5.68 10.02
C ALA A 172 -11.13 5.44 8.52
N GLY A 173 -10.81 6.40 7.66
CA GLY A 173 -10.89 6.24 6.20
C GLY A 173 -9.98 5.12 5.69
N HIS A 174 -8.74 5.06 6.15
CA HIS A 174 -7.78 4.01 5.82
C HIS A 174 -8.28 2.62 6.26
N GLU A 175 -8.84 2.49 7.47
CA GLU A 175 -9.37 1.22 7.97
C GLU A 175 -10.59 0.73 7.19
N LEU A 176 -11.44 1.63 6.66
CA LEU A 176 -12.53 1.22 5.75
C LEU A 176 -12.01 0.47 4.52
N TYR A 177 -10.87 0.91 3.95
CA TYR A 177 -10.24 0.23 2.81
C TYR A 177 -9.51 -1.04 3.24
N ASN A 178 -8.88 -1.04 4.42
CA ASN A 178 -8.28 -2.23 4.99
C ASN A 178 -9.31 -3.35 5.21
N ASP A 179 -10.48 -3.01 5.72
CA ASP A 179 -11.60 -3.95 5.87
C ASP A 179 -12.13 -4.42 4.50
N ALA A 180 -12.14 -3.54 3.50
CA ALA A 180 -12.48 -3.92 2.14
C ALA A 180 -11.49 -4.92 1.55
N VAL A 181 -10.19 -4.73 1.78
CA VAL A 181 -9.14 -5.70 1.41
C VAL A 181 -9.41 -7.07 2.04
N LYS A 182 -9.72 -7.11 3.34
CA LYS A 182 -10.06 -8.35 4.06
C LYS A 182 -11.32 -9.01 3.49
N ARG A 183 -12.37 -8.21 3.18
CA ARG A 183 -13.58 -8.73 2.53
C ARG A 183 -13.29 -9.32 1.15
N VAL A 184 -12.47 -8.65 0.33
CA VAL A 184 -12.07 -9.16 -0.98
C VAL A 184 -11.30 -10.48 -0.84
N ALA A 185 -10.33 -10.56 0.08
CA ALA A 185 -9.57 -11.78 0.33
C ALA A 185 -10.49 -12.94 0.70
N ASN A 186 -11.44 -12.71 1.62
CA ASN A 186 -12.41 -13.71 2.05
C ASN A 186 -13.37 -14.11 0.92
N ALA A 187 -13.94 -13.14 0.20
CA ALA A 187 -14.88 -13.41 -0.90
C ALA A 187 -14.25 -14.14 -2.08
N THR A 188 -12.93 -14.03 -2.24
CA THR A 188 -12.18 -14.69 -3.32
C THR A 188 -11.38 -15.89 -2.84
N ASP A 189 -11.49 -16.30 -1.58
CA ASP A 189 -10.70 -17.39 -0.98
C ASP A 189 -9.20 -17.25 -1.27
N CYS A 190 -8.67 -16.04 -1.06
CA CYS A 190 -7.25 -15.74 -1.23
C CYS A 190 -6.51 -15.81 0.10
N VAL A 191 -5.24 -16.20 0.02
CA VAL A 191 -4.33 -16.04 1.16
C VAL A 191 -4.24 -14.55 1.51
N LEU A 192 -4.58 -14.22 2.76
CA LEU A 192 -4.42 -12.88 3.32
C LEU A 192 -3.18 -12.84 4.21
N VAL A 193 -2.25 -11.98 3.85
CA VAL A 193 -1.10 -11.64 4.70
C VAL A 193 -1.51 -10.45 5.57
N ASP A 194 -1.74 -10.69 6.85
CA ASP A 194 -2.21 -9.67 7.80
C ASP A 194 -1.05 -8.79 8.30
N CYS A 195 -0.77 -7.73 7.54
CA CYS A 195 0.24 -6.73 7.90
C CYS A 195 -0.21 -5.86 9.06
N THR A 196 -1.52 -5.54 9.15
CA THR A 196 -2.10 -4.70 10.21
C THR A 196 -1.83 -5.29 11.59
N THR A 197 -2.29 -6.52 11.83
CA THR A 197 -2.08 -7.21 13.12
C THR A 197 -0.60 -7.44 13.41
N THR A 198 0.20 -7.74 12.37
CA THR A 198 1.62 -8.03 12.54
C THR A 198 2.44 -6.82 12.96
N LEU A 199 2.12 -5.64 12.45
CA LEU A 199 2.83 -4.40 12.80
C LEU A 199 2.18 -3.66 13.98
N GLY A 200 0.97 -4.09 14.42
CA GLY A 200 0.25 -3.51 15.55
C GLY A 200 -0.04 -2.02 15.34
N ASP A 201 0.38 -1.18 16.29
CA ASP A 201 0.23 0.27 16.23
C ASP A 201 1.27 0.97 15.32
N GLY A 202 2.10 0.21 14.64
CA GLY A 202 3.14 0.72 13.75
C GLY A 202 4.38 1.32 14.44
N LYS A 203 4.39 1.41 15.78
CA LYS A 203 5.55 1.95 16.50
C LYS A 203 6.83 1.19 16.17
N GLY A 204 7.88 1.91 15.77
CA GLY A 204 9.15 1.33 15.36
C GLY A 204 9.17 0.68 13.98
N TYR A 205 8.03 0.60 13.29
CA TYR A 205 7.90 -0.03 11.97
C TYR A 205 7.57 0.94 10.84
N LEU A 206 7.17 2.18 11.14
CA LEU A 206 6.88 3.21 10.16
C LEU A 206 8.01 4.23 10.07
N CYS A 207 8.19 4.81 8.90
CA CYS A 207 8.99 6.00 8.66
C CYS A 207 8.33 7.24 9.33
N GLU A 208 9.03 8.38 9.34
CA GLU A 208 8.54 9.61 9.97
C GLU A 208 7.28 10.17 9.32
N ASP A 209 7.00 9.83 8.06
CA ASP A 209 5.76 10.23 7.37
C ASP A 209 4.50 9.51 7.85
N GLY A 210 4.65 8.51 8.72
CA GLY A 210 3.53 7.79 9.34
C GLY A 210 2.83 6.75 8.46
N ILE A 211 3.27 6.53 7.22
CA ILE A 211 2.61 5.60 6.28
C ILE A 211 3.54 4.57 5.65
N HIS A 212 4.81 4.91 5.38
CA HIS A 212 5.73 3.97 4.76
C HIS A 212 6.40 3.08 5.81
N PRO A 213 6.40 1.74 5.63
CA PRO A 213 7.19 0.85 6.48
C PRO A 213 8.68 1.16 6.36
N ASN A 214 9.35 1.37 7.49
CA ASN A 214 10.80 1.49 7.54
C ASN A 214 11.49 0.12 7.32
N LEU A 215 12.82 0.05 7.38
CA LEU A 215 13.57 -1.19 7.14
C LEU A 215 13.12 -2.35 8.06
N ALA A 216 12.79 -2.05 9.33
CA ALA A 216 12.30 -3.04 10.30
C ALA A 216 10.87 -3.50 9.92
N GLY A 217 9.99 -2.55 9.54
CA GLY A 217 8.65 -2.83 9.05
C GLY A 217 8.67 -3.69 7.79
N GLN A 218 9.48 -3.32 6.79
CA GLN A 218 9.63 -4.09 5.56
C GLN A 218 10.15 -5.53 5.84
N SER A 219 11.09 -5.67 6.77
CA SER A 219 11.60 -6.98 7.18
C SER A 219 10.53 -7.83 7.86
N LYS A 220 9.73 -7.22 8.72
CA LYS A 220 8.64 -7.88 9.44
C LYS A 220 7.55 -8.35 8.47
N ILE A 221 7.14 -7.49 7.52
CA ILE A 221 6.17 -7.85 6.46
C ILE A 221 6.70 -9.02 5.61
N ALA A 222 7.94 -8.95 5.16
CA ALA A 222 8.54 -10.05 4.40
C ALA A 222 8.49 -11.38 5.16
N SER A 223 8.76 -11.35 6.47
CA SER A 223 8.73 -12.54 7.32
C SER A 223 7.35 -13.17 7.44
N ILE A 224 6.26 -12.37 7.42
CA ILE A 224 4.90 -12.94 7.45
C ILE A 224 4.47 -13.43 6.07
N ILE A 225 4.88 -12.78 4.99
CA ILE A 225 4.65 -13.31 3.65
C ILE A 225 5.24 -14.71 3.55
N LEU A 226 6.53 -14.89 3.89
CA LEU A 226 7.22 -16.16 3.85
C LEU A 226 6.57 -17.30 4.68
N ARG A 227 5.79 -16.95 5.70
CA ARG A 227 5.07 -17.94 6.52
C ARG A 227 3.71 -18.33 5.94
N ASN A 228 3.22 -17.59 4.95
CA ASN A 228 1.90 -17.79 4.36
C ASN A 228 1.91 -18.35 2.92
N ILE A 229 3.09 -18.47 2.28
CA ILE A 229 3.23 -18.93 0.88
C ILE A 229 4.15 -20.14 0.71
#